data_dabbbed4a96153464bef84c5a1efff30
#
_entry.id   dabbbed4a96153464bef84c5a1efff30
#
_cell.length_a   1.000
_cell.length_b   1.000
_cell.length_c   1.000
_cell.angle_alpha   90.00
_cell.angle_beta   90.00
_cell.angle_gamma   90.00
#
_symmetry.space_group_name_H-M   'P 1'
#
loop_
_entity.id
_entity.type
_entity.pdbx_description
1 polymer ?
#
loop_
_entity_poly.entity_id
_entity_poly.type
_entity_poly.pdbx_seq_one_letter_code
_entity_poly.pdbx_strand_id
1 'polypeptide(L)'
;MKELNIENYKTLYDYAGDLILFDESNREGHAAKVYFNSLFGKSFTREDQNDINYSLNYGYAILLSQFNKEIISQGYLTQIGIKHHNVYNSFNLSSDLMEPFRPLIDKIVKENYNEKFDGGMKVKLIDVLNHKVRIKGKDQYVSNAIGIYVKSVFNAIDKKDVDLISFFEYEL
;
A
#
# COMPACT_ATOMS: atom_id res chain seq x y z
N MET A 1 11.68 -1.80 0.86
CA MET A 1 12.81 -2.75 0.80
C MET A 1 14.14 -2.11 1.14
N LYS A 2 14.53 -1.01 0.51
CA LYS A 2 15.78 -0.30 0.84
C LYS A 2 15.82 0.05 2.33
N GLU A 3 14.76 0.60 2.85
CA GLU A 3 14.58 0.98 4.25
C GLU A 3 14.43 -0.20 5.22
N LEU A 4 14.07 -1.38 4.72
CA LEU A 4 14.05 -2.62 5.49
C LEU A 4 15.36 -3.42 5.36
N ASN A 5 16.43 -2.82 4.80
CA ASN A 5 17.74 -3.47 4.54
C ASN A 5 17.63 -4.80 3.78
N ILE A 6 16.74 -4.87 2.80
CA ILE A 6 16.51 -6.08 2.00
C ILE A 6 17.31 -6.00 0.71
N GLU A 7 18.22 -6.97 0.49
CA GLU A 7 19.24 -6.96 -0.56
C GLU A 7 18.70 -6.83 -2.00
N ASN A 8 17.51 -7.37 -2.28
CA ASN A 8 16.95 -7.43 -3.65
C ASN A 8 16.24 -6.14 -4.12
N TYR A 9 16.40 -5.01 -3.42
CA TYR A 9 15.70 -3.77 -3.81
C TYR A 9 16.09 -3.26 -5.21
N LYS A 10 17.32 -3.54 -5.67
CA LYS A 10 17.78 -3.14 -7.02
C LYS A 10 16.96 -3.80 -8.12
N THR A 11 16.66 -5.09 -7.99
CA THR A 11 15.82 -5.82 -8.94
C THR A 11 14.43 -5.21 -9.09
N LEU A 12 13.87 -4.62 -8.03
CA LEU A 12 12.59 -3.92 -8.11
C LEU A 12 12.69 -2.60 -8.89
N TYR A 13 13.82 -1.89 -8.79
CA TYR A 13 14.07 -0.71 -9.63
C TYR A 13 14.18 -1.10 -11.11
N ASP A 14 14.85 -2.23 -11.42
CA ASP A 14 14.95 -2.73 -12.79
C ASP A 14 13.56 -3.06 -13.34
N TYR A 15 12.71 -3.76 -12.56
CA TYR A 15 11.32 -4.02 -12.96
C TYR A 15 10.48 -2.75 -13.12
N ALA A 16 10.69 -1.74 -12.27
CA ALA A 16 10.00 -0.45 -12.42
C ALA A 16 10.42 0.30 -13.70
N GLY A 17 11.71 0.18 -14.10
CA GLY A 17 12.21 0.74 -15.36
C GLY A 17 11.69 0.02 -16.61
N ASP A 18 11.35 -1.26 -16.48
CA ASP A 18 10.83 -2.11 -17.57
C ASP A 18 9.30 -2.09 -17.69
N LEU A 19 8.59 -1.32 -16.84
CA LEU A 19 7.13 -1.22 -16.91
C LEU A 19 6.69 -0.57 -18.23
N ILE A 20 5.81 -1.27 -18.93
CA ILE A 20 5.12 -0.75 -20.12
C ILE A 20 3.66 -0.47 -19.80
N LEU A 21 3.02 0.33 -20.63
CA LEU A 21 1.62 0.67 -20.47
C LEU A 21 0.77 -0.62 -20.40
N PHE A 22 -0.13 -0.69 -19.40
CA PHE A 22 -0.98 -1.85 -19.07
C PHE A 22 -0.27 -3.11 -18.54
N ASP A 23 1.05 -3.04 -18.27
CA ASP A 23 1.86 -4.16 -17.72
C ASP A 23 1.66 -5.51 -18.43
N GLU A 24 1.62 -5.53 -19.77
CA GLU A 24 1.43 -6.76 -20.57
C GLU A 24 2.46 -7.86 -20.26
N SER A 25 3.64 -7.48 -19.76
CA SER A 25 4.70 -8.41 -19.34
C SER A 25 4.56 -8.95 -17.92
N ASN A 26 3.49 -8.57 -17.19
CA ASN A 26 3.23 -8.94 -15.79
C ASN A 26 4.43 -8.65 -14.84
N ARG A 27 5.09 -7.52 -15.04
CA ARG A 27 6.24 -7.08 -14.21
C ARG A 27 5.83 -6.82 -12.78
N GLU A 28 4.61 -6.33 -12.56
CA GLU A 28 4.05 -6.11 -11.23
C GLU A 28 3.94 -7.43 -10.45
N GLY A 29 3.44 -8.49 -11.08
CA GLY A 29 3.36 -9.81 -10.45
C GLY A 29 4.75 -10.39 -10.11
N HIS A 30 5.73 -10.22 -11.00
CA HIS A 30 7.11 -10.61 -10.74
C HIS A 30 7.74 -9.78 -9.62
N ALA A 31 7.54 -8.46 -9.63
CA ALA A 31 8.02 -7.57 -8.57
C ALA A 31 7.40 -7.92 -7.22
N ALA A 32 6.09 -8.18 -7.17
CA ALA A 32 5.41 -8.62 -5.95
C ALA A 32 6.00 -9.92 -5.40
N LYS A 33 6.27 -10.92 -6.25
CA LYS A 33 6.90 -12.18 -5.85
C LYS A 33 8.29 -11.94 -5.26
N VAL A 34 9.14 -11.16 -5.93
CA VAL A 34 10.49 -10.82 -5.41
C VAL A 34 10.37 -10.09 -4.08
N TYR A 35 9.45 -9.14 -3.98
CA TYR A 35 9.20 -8.35 -2.78
C TYR A 35 8.81 -9.24 -1.60
N PHE A 36 7.74 -10.02 -1.72
CA PHE A 36 7.26 -10.86 -0.62
C PHE A 36 8.22 -12.00 -0.26
N ASN A 37 8.90 -12.59 -1.24
CA ASN A 37 9.92 -13.60 -0.98
C ASN A 37 11.12 -13.02 -0.23
N SER A 38 11.46 -11.76 -0.47
CA SER A 38 12.53 -11.08 0.26
C SER A 38 12.13 -10.74 1.69
N LEU A 39 10.82 -10.48 1.94
CA LEU A 39 10.30 -10.22 3.28
C LEU A 39 10.14 -11.50 4.10
N PHE A 40 9.50 -12.53 3.55
CA PHE A 40 8.98 -13.67 4.31
C PHE A 40 9.63 -15.01 3.93
N GLY A 41 10.60 -15.00 3.01
CA GLY A 41 11.33 -16.20 2.57
C GLY A 41 10.86 -16.72 1.21
N LYS A 42 11.75 -17.49 0.55
CA LYS A 42 11.57 -17.96 -0.84
C LYS A 42 10.35 -18.86 -1.07
N SER A 43 9.88 -19.53 -0.03
CA SER A 43 8.70 -20.41 -0.09
C SER A 43 7.38 -19.68 0.18
N PHE A 44 7.42 -18.39 0.54
CA PHE A 44 6.21 -17.64 0.84
C PHE A 44 5.40 -17.37 -0.42
N THR A 45 4.09 -17.59 -0.34
CA THR A 45 3.12 -17.19 -1.36
C THR A 45 1.95 -16.43 -0.73
N ARG A 46 1.37 -15.49 -1.48
CA ARG A 46 0.19 -14.73 -1.02
C ARG A 46 -1.10 -15.55 -1.00
N GLU A 47 -1.07 -16.77 -1.53
CA GLU A 47 -2.21 -17.70 -1.63
C GLU A 47 -2.31 -18.62 -0.42
N ASP A 48 -1.23 -18.76 0.36
CA ASP A 48 -1.18 -19.65 1.52
C ASP A 48 -2.11 -19.18 2.65
N GLN A 49 -2.77 -20.12 3.28
CA GLN A 49 -3.58 -19.89 4.49
C GLN A 49 -2.68 -19.94 5.72
N ASN A 50 -2.08 -18.83 6.09
CA ASN A 50 -1.19 -18.71 7.24
C ASN A 50 -1.35 -17.37 7.96
N ASP A 51 -0.78 -17.28 9.18
CA ASP A 51 -0.91 -16.09 10.02
C ASP A 51 -0.35 -14.81 9.39
N ILE A 52 0.71 -14.93 8.56
CA ILE A 52 1.29 -13.81 7.83
C ILE A 52 0.27 -13.24 6.85
N ASN A 53 -0.32 -14.10 6.00
CA ASN A 53 -1.31 -13.68 5.01
C ASN A 53 -2.60 -13.16 5.65
N TYR A 54 -3.04 -13.75 6.76
CA TYR A 54 -4.18 -13.22 7.51
C TYR A 54 -3.89 -11.83 8.06
N SER A 55 -2.68 -11.60 8.59
CA SER A 55 -2.24 -10.30 9.10
C SER A 55 -2.15 -9.25 7.98
N LEU A 56 -1.54 -9.59 6.85
CA LEU A 56 -1.46 -8.72 5.68
C LEU A 56 -2.85 -8.33 5.16
N ASN A 57 -3.73 -9.33 4.98
CA ASN A 57 -5.08 -9.08 4.47
C ASN A 57 -5.90 -8.19 5.42
N TYR A 58 -5.79 -8.42 6.73
CA TYR A 58 -6.46 -7.61 7.73
C TYR A 58 -5.94 -6.16 7.73
N GLY A 59 -4.63 -5.97 7.72
CA GLY A 59 -4.02 -4.65 7.67
C GLY A 59 -4.38 -3.88 6.38
N TYR A 60 -4.38 -4.55 5.23
CA TYR A 60 -4.81 -3.94 3.97
C TYR A 60 -6.30 -3.57 3.98
N ALA A 61 -7.15 -4.34 4.65
CA ALA A 61 -8.57 -3.99 4.81
C ALA A 61 -8.75 -2.72 5.66
N ILE A 62 -7.90 -2.50 6.67
CA ILE A 62 -7.89 -1.27 7.47
C ILE A 62 -7.51 -0.06 6.60
N LEU A 63 -6.43 -0.16 5.82
CA LEU A 63 -6.02 0.89 4.88
C LEU A 63 -7.13 1.16 3.86
N LEU A 64 -7.67 0.11 3.23
CA LEU A 64 -8.76 0.23 2.25
C LEU A 64 -9.96 0.98 2.82
N SER A 65 -10.35 0.67 4.06
CA SER A 65 -11.46 1.35 4.75
C SER A 65 -11.18 2.84 4.95
N GLN A 66 -9.97 3.20 5.36
CA GLN A 66 -9.59 4.60 5.52
C GLN A 66 -9.54 5.33 4.17
N PHE A 67 -9.00 4.71 3.12
CA PHE A 67 -9.02 5.28 1.76
C PHE A 67 -10.46 5.47 1.24
N ASN A 68 -11.34 4.49 1.43
CA ASN A 68 -12.76 4.62 1.07
C ASN A 68 -13.39 5.84 1.74
N LYS A 69 -13.17 6.00 3.04
CA LYS A 69 -13.67 7.15 3.79
C LYS A 69 -13.17 8.47 3.19
N GLU A 70 -11.87 8.60 2.93
CA GLU A 70 -11.29 9.84 2.41
C GLU A 70 -11.76 10.15 0.98
N ILE A 71 -11.84 9.15 0.10
CA ILE A 71 -12.32 9.31 -1.29
C ILE A 71 -13.78 9.77 -1.31
N ILE A 72 -14.65 9.10 -0.56
CA ILE A 72 -16.09 9.43 -0.49
C ILE A 72 -16.29 10.82 0.14
N SER A 73 -15.51 11.17 1.16
CA SER A 73 -15.61 12.49 1.80
C SER A 73 -15.30 13.65 0.85
N GLN A 74 -14.56 13.39 -0.23
CA GLN A 74 -14.24 14.35 -1.28
C GLN A 74 -15.20 14.28 -2.49
N GLY A 75 -16.24 13.46 -2.42
CA GLY A 75 -17.29 13.36 -3.44
C GLY A 75 -16.96 12.45 -4.63
N TYR A 76 -15.90 11.63 -4.54
CA TYR A 76 -15.53 10.71 -5.61
C TYR A 76 -16.09 9.30 -5.39
N LEU A 77 -16.29 8.58 -6.51
CA LEU A 77 -16.80 7.20 -6.50
C LEU A 77 -15.64 6.21 -6.39
N THR A 78 -15.70 5.32 -5.41
CA THR A 78 -14.65 4.30 -5.19
C THR A 78 -14.63 3.21 -6.24
N GLN A 79 -15.72 3.02 -6.99
CA GLN A 79 -15.86 2.02 -8.04
C GLN A 79 -15.01 2.31 -9.28
N ILE A 80 -14.77 3.59 -9.57
CA ILE A 80 -14.07 4.02 -10.80
C ILE A 80 -12.59 4.14 -10.49
N GLY A 81 -11.82 3.09 -10.80
CA GLY A 81 -10.37 3.06 -10.58
C GLY A 81 -9.58 3.78 -11.68
N ILE A 82 -8.31 4.03 -11.39
CA ILE A 82 -7.33 4.56 -12.36
C ILE A 82 -6.76 3.39 -13.18
N LYS A 83 -6.35 2.31 -12.51
CA LYS A 83 -5.81 1.08 -13.08
C LYS A 83 -6.77 -0.11 -12.93
N HIS A 84 -7.31 -0.31 -11.74
CA HIS A 84 -8.25 -1.41 -11.49
C HIS A 84 -9.60 -1.15 -12.15
N HIS A 85 -10.08 -2.15 -12.93
CA HIS A 85 -11.33 -2.06 -13.69
C HIS A 85 -12.25 -3.27 -13.46
N ASN A 86 -12.12 -3.93 -12.31
CA ASN A 86 -12.98 -5.06 -11.99
C ASN A 86 -14.40 -4.56 -11.68
N VAL A 87 -15.37 -4.92 -12.53
CA VAL A 87 -16.77 -4.50 -12.38
C VAL A 87 -17.45 -5.01 -11.11
N TYR A 88 -16.93 -6.07 -10.50
CA TYR A 88 -17.39 -6.62 -9.23
C TYR A 88 -16.70 -6.01 -8.00
N ASN A 89 -15.66 -5.18 -8.20
CA ASN A 89 -14.97 -4.53 -7.10
C ASN A 89 -15.52 -3.11 -6.89
N SER A 90 -16.23 -2.91 -5.79
CA SER A 90 -16.75 -1.59 -5.40
C SER A 90 -15.66 -0.59 -4.96
N PHE A 91 -14.40 -1.01 -4.89
CA PHE A 91 -13.29 -0.26 -4.30
C PHE A 91 -12.08 -0.15 -5.23
N ASN A 92 -12.29 -0.14 -6.55
CA ASN A 92 -11.21 -0.06 -7.52
C ASN A 92 -10.28 1.14 -7.26
N LEU A 93 -10.85 2.35 -7.08
CA LEU A 93 -10.07 3.56 -6.84
C LEU A 93 -9.33 3.51 -5.49
N SER A 94 -9.97 3.00 -4.46
CA SER A 94 -9.33 2.86 -3.15
C SER A 94 -8.19 1.85 -3.19
N SER A 95 -8.35 0.77 -3.97
CA SER A 95 -7.29 -0.21 -4.21
C SER A 95 -6.10 0.40 -4.94
N ASP A 96 -6.35 1.25 -5.95
CA ASP A 96 -5.28 1.99 -6.64
C ASP A 96 -4.55 2.94 -5.71
N LEU A 97 -5.28 3.76 -4.97
CA LEU A 97 -4.68 4.82 -4.16
C LEU A 97 -3.99 4.31 -2.89
N MET A 98 -4.35 3.15 -2.38
CA MET A 98 -3.71 2.61 -1.16
C MET A 98 -2.35 1.96 -1.40
N GLU A 99 -1.97 1.65 -2.66
CA GLU A 99 -0.73 0.94 -2.99
C GLU A 99 0.53 1.54 -2.31
N PRO A 100 0.76 2.86 -2.33
CA PRO A 100 1.93 3.44 -1.68
C PRO A 100 1.96 3.26 -0.15
N PHE A 101 0.82 2.96 0.49
CA PHE A 101 0.72 2.79 1.94
C PHE A 101 0.79 1.33 2.40
N ARG A 102 0.66 0.35 1.50
CA ARG A 102 0.77 -1.08 1.85
C ARG A 102 2.06 -1.43 2.59
N PRO A 103 3.24 -0.89 2.22
CA PRO A 103 4.47 -1.20 2.94
C PRO A 103 4.48 -0.86 4.42
N LEU A 104 3.59 0.02 4.90
CA LEU A 104 3.43 0.26 6.35
C LEU A 104 2.91 -0.99 7.07
N ILE A 105 1.94 -1.68 6.46
CA ILE A 105 1.42 -2.95 6.97
C ILE A 105 2.48 -4.04 6.85
N ASP A 106 3.16 -4.10 5.69
CA ASP A 106 4.18 -5.12 5.43
C ASP A 106 5.30 -5.06 6.47
N LYS A 107 5.70 -3.85 6.88
CA LYS A 107 6.68 -3.63 7.94
C LYS A 107 6.19 -4.19 9.28
N ILE A 108 4.98 -3.84 9.72
CA ILE A 108 4.40 -4.33 10.97
C ILE A 108 4.35 -5.87 10.97
N VAL A 109 3.87 -6.47 9.87
CA VAL A 109 3.79 -7.92 9.75
C VAL A 109 5.17 -8.56 9.73
N LYS A 110 6.15 -7.95 9.05
CA LYS A 110 7.54 -8.43 9.02
C LYS A 110 8.20 -8.41 10.40
N GLU A 111 7.99 -7.35 11.16
CA GLU A 111 8.55 -7.20 12.51
C GLU A 111 7.92 -8.20 13.51
N ASN A 112 6.71 -8.69 13.21
CA ASN A 112 5.94 -9.61 14.04
C ASN A 112 5.68 -10.97 13.34
N TYR A 113 6.51 -11.38 12.38
CA TYR A 113 6.23 -12.51 11.48
C TYR A 113 6.12 -13.88 12.18
N ASN A 114 6.61 -14.02 13.42
CA ASN A 114 6.48 -15.22 14.24
C ASN A 114 5.23 -15.22 15.13
N GLU A 115 4.47 -14.15 15.14
CA GLU A 115 3.27 -14.04 15.95
C GLU A 115 2.06 -14.64 15.24
N LYS A 116 1.13 -15.19 16.03
CA LYS A 116 -0.16 -15.65 15.51
C LYS A 116 -1.05 -14.48 15.16
N PHE A 117 -1.92 -14.69 14.18
CA PHE A 117 -2.97 -13.73 13.87
C PHE A 117 -4.10 -13.81 14.90
N ASP A 118 -3.92 -13.12 16.02
CA ASP A 118 -4.86 -13.06 17.13
C ASP A 118 -5.30 -11.62 17.45
N GLY A 119 -5.94 -11.42 18.62
CA GLY A 119 -6.37 -10.10 19.07
C GLY A 119 -5.22 -9.11 19.26
N GLY A 120 -4.05 -9.56 19.72
CA GLY A 120 -2.86 -8.73 19.87
C GLY A 120 -2.35 -8.22 18.54
N MET A 121 -2.21 -9.10 17.55
CA MET A 121 -1.79 -8.73 16.20
C MET A 121 -2.78 -7.77 15.53
N LYS A 122 -4.09 -8.00 15.69
CA LYS A 122 -5.12 -7.09 15.17
C LYS A 122 -5.00 -5.68 15.73
N VAL A 123 -4.73 -5.54 17.03
CA VAL A 123 -4.52 -4.22 17.67
C VAL A 123 -3.32 -3.52 17.07
N LYS A 124 -2.17 -4.20 16.89
CA LYS A 124 -0.98 -3.64 16.25
C LYS A 124 -1.28 -3.14 14.83
N LEU A 125 -2.06 -3.90 14.06
CA LEU A 125 -2.42 -3.52 12.68
C LEU A 125 -3.38 -2.33 12.63
N ILE A 126 -4.35 -2.25 13.55
CA ILE A 126 -5.25 -1.09 13.66
C ILE A 126 -4.47 0.18 14.02
N ASP A 127 -3.48 0.04 14.89
CA ASP A 127 -2.68 1.17 15.38
C ASP A 127 -1.82 1.81 14.27
N VAL A 128 -1.66 1.18 13.09
CA VAL A 128 -0.97 1.79 11.95
C VAL A 128 -1.48 3.18 11.60
N LEU A 129 -2.78 3.42 11.78
CA LEU A 129 -3.40 4.72 11.50
C LEU A 129 -2.92 5.84 12.45
N ASN A 130 -2.38 5.47 13.61
CA ASN A 130 -1.80 6.36 14.62
C ASN A 130 -0.27 6.47 14.50
N HIS A 131 0.37 5.71 13.61
CA HIS A 131 1.79 5.88 13.36
C HIS A 131 2.06 7.24 12.71
N LYS A 132 3.22 7.80 12.97
CA LYS A 132 3.66 9.07 12.35
C LYS A 132 4.42 8.80 11.07
N VAL A 133 4.13 9.61 10.08
CA VAL A 133 4.85 9.70 8.81
C VAL A 133 5.05 11.17 8.46
N ARG A 134 6.08 11.48 7.68
CA ARG A 134 6.29 12.84 7.19
C ARG A 134 5.64 13.02 5.83
N ILE A 135 4.81 14.05 5.67
CA ILE A 135 4.21 14.42 4.39
C ILE A 135 4.21 15.95 4.26
N LYS A 136 4.62 16.47 3.10
CA LYS A 136 4.81 17.92 2.87
C LYS A 136 5.69 18.58 3.93
N GLY A 137 6.75 17.87 4.36
CA GLY A 137 7.70 18.37 5.35
C GLY A 137 7.16 18.45 6.78
N LYS A 138 6.01 17.86 7.08
CA LYS A 138 5.38 17.86 8.42
C LYS A 138 5.04 16.45 8.88
N ASP A 139 5.24 16.18 10.17
CA ASP A 139 4.83 14.94 10.80
C ASP A 139 3.31 14.91 10.93
N GLN A 140 2.72 13.82 10.46
CA GLN A 140 1.28 13.57 10.47
C GLN A 140 1.03 12.14 10.91
N TYR A 141 -0.12 11.88 11.53
CA TYR A 141 -0.62 10.51 11.65
C TYR A 141 -0.96 9.93 10.28
N VAL A 142 -0.75 8.62 10.09
CA VAL A 142 -1.08 7.94 8.83
C VAL A 142 -2.51 8.23 8.39
N SER A 143 -3.48 8.25 9.31
CA SER A 143 -4.86 8.61 9.00
C SER A 143 -4.99 9.99 8.34
N ASN A 144 -4.26 11.01 8.81
CA ASN A 144 -4.26 12.35 8.23
C ASN A 144 -3.45 12.39 6.93
N ALA A 145 -2.32 11.68 6.87
CA ALA A 145 -1.47 11.62 5.68
C ALA A 145 -2.23 11.02 4.49
N ILE A 146 -3.09 10.01 4.71
CA ILE A 146 -3.97 9.46 3.68
C ILE A 146 -4.88 10.55 3.11
N GLY A 147 -5.53 11.36 3.94
CA GLY A 147 -6.39 12.47 3.49
C GLY A 147 -5.63 13.51 2.67
N ILE A 148 -4.41 13.89 3.11
CA ILE A 148 -3.53 14.82 2.37
C ILE A 148 -3.14 14.24 1.01
N TYR A 149 -2.74 12.96 0.97
CA TYR A 149 -2.36 12.26 -0.25
C TYR A 149 -3.54 12.17 -1.22
N VAL A 150 -4.70 11.66 -0.80
CA VAL A 150 -5.91 11.52 -1.63
C VAL A 150 -6.31 12.87 -2.24
N LYS A 151 -6.34 13.94 -1.43
CA LYS A 151 -6.62 15.29 -1.93
C LYS A 151 -5.62 15.76 -2.97
N SER A 152 -4.34 15.42 -2.79
CA SER A 152 -3.31 15.81 -3.76
C SER A 152 -3.44 15.06 -5.09
N VAL A 153 -3.84 13.76 -5.05
CA VAL A 153 -4.11 12.98 -6.25
C VAL A 153 -5.28 13.57 -7.04
N PHE A 154 -6.39 13.91 -6.39
CA PHE A 154 -7.52 14.51 -7.09
C PHE A 154 -7.19 15.89 -7.67
N ASN A 155 -6.43 16.70 -6.95
CA ASN A 155 -5.94 17.98 -7.49
C ASN A 155 -5.02 17.77 -8.72
N ALA A 156 -4.18 16.72 -8.70
CA ALA A 156 -3.34 16.36 -9.82
C ALA A 156 -4.16 15.91 -11.05
N ILE A 157 -5.22 15.15 -10.84
CA ILE A 157 -6.15 14.73 -11.91
C ILE A 157 -6.86 15.95 -12.50
N ASP A 158 -7.42 16.83 -11.68
CA ASP A 158 -8.16 18.00 -12.10
C ASP A 158 -7.28 18.98 -12.91
N LYS A 159 -6.02 19.13 -12.50
CA LYS A 159 -5.04 20.00 -13.16
C LYS A 159 -4.22 19.31 -14.24
N LYS A 160 -4.35 18.00 -14.42
CA LYS A 160 -3.55 17.16 -15.31
C LYS A 160 -2.04 17.33 -15.09
N ASP A 161 -1.64 17.40 -13.83
CA ASP A 161 -0.27 17.64 -13.37
C ASP A 161 0.10 16.66 -12.26
N VAL A 162 0.90 15.65 -12.59
CA VAL A 162 1.31 14.59 -11.67
C VAL A 162 2.26 15.07 -10.56
N ASP A 163 2.96 16.20 -10.77
CA ASP A 163 3.90 16.76 -9.81
C ASP A 163 3.19 17.33 -8.57
N LEU A 164 1.87 17.49 -8.63
CA LEU A 164 1.04 17.89 -7.51
C LEU A 164 0.77 16.77 -6.51
N ILE A 165 1.08 15.50 -6.83
CA ILE A 165 0.88 14.38 -5.93
C ILE A 165 1.89 14.48 -4.79
N SER A 166 1.39 14.37 -3.56
CA SER A 166 2.21 14.45 -2.36
C SER A 166 2.32 13.07 -1.73
N PHE A 167 3.43 12.39 -1.93
CA PHE A 167 3.74 11.15 -1.23
C PHE A 167 4.26 11.43 0.18
N PHE A 168 4.09 10.49 1.08
CA PHE A 168 4.74 10.55 2.38
C PHE A 168 6.15 9.96 2.31
N GLU A 169 7.00 10.43 3.21
CA GLU A 169 8.35 9.93 3.41
C GLU A 169 8.31 8.85 4.50
N TYR A 170 8.95 7.72 4.23
CA TYR A 170 9.16 6.69 5.23
C TYR A 170 10.27 7.18 6.18
N GLU A 171 9.92 7.64 7.37
CA GLU A 171 10.88 7.71 8.48
C GLU A 171 10.88 6.33 9.16
N LEU A 172 11.94 5.59 8.90
CA LEU A 172 12.17 4.25 9.45
C LEU A 172 13.28 4.26 10.47
#